data_39a447e2eee25f648072286238808ec6
#
_entry.id   39a447e2eee25f648072286238808ec6
#
_cell.length_a   1.000
_cell.length_b   1.000
_cell.length_c   1.000
_cell.angle_alpha   90.00
_cell.angle_beta   90.00
_cell.angle_gamma   90.00
#
_symmetry.space_group_name_H-M   'P 1'
#
loop_
_entity.id
_entity.type
_entity.pdbx_description
1 polymer ?
#
loop_
_entity_poly.entity_id
_entity_poly.type
_entity_poly.pdbx_seq_one_letter_code
_entity_poly.pdbx_strand_id
1 'polypeptide(L)'
;MDKRDLEQLLSDVAGGAVTPANALTRIQTAPTADLGFAQLDLSRGVRQGAGEVVYGAGKSAEQIAAIIEALRDAGQERILVTRLDAEKAARTAELLGNDIDLGYVPDAQLALVGGKPSPTGNGRIVVACAGTSDLPVAEEAALTAEFYGNEVDRLYDVGVAGLHRLLAHAEELAQAQVVIAIAGMEGALASVIGGLVSCPVIAVPTSVGYGASFGGMAALLAMLNSCASGVSVVNIDNGFGAAYQASLINHLSAGTPCTR
;
A
#
# COMPACT_ATOMS: atom_id res chain seq x y z
N MET A 1 4.74 -11.89 15.65
CA MET A 1 5.09 -13.20 15.05
C MET A 1 4.85 -13.10 13.55
N ASP A 2 5.86 -13.26 12.74
CA ASP A 2 5.75 -13.30 11.30
C ASP A 2 5.69 -14.75 10.77
N LYS A 3 5.68 -14.94 9.44
CA LYS A 3 5.61 -16.28 8.85
C LYS A 3 6.84 -17.14 9.18
N ARG A 4 8.03 -16.52 9.25
CA ARG A 4 9.29 -17.23 9.59
C ARG A 4 9.28 -17.66 11.05
N ASP A 5 8.81 -16.80 11.96
CA ASP A 5 8.65 -17.14 13.38
C ASP A 5 7.71 -18.33 13.56
N LEU A 6 6.61 -18.36 12.78
CA LEU A 6 5.66 -19.46 12.83
C LEU A 6 6.26 -20.74 12.26
N GLU A 7 6.97 -20.68 11.14
CA GLU A 7 7.69 -21.82 10.55
C GLU A 7 8.75 -22.35 11.53
N GLN A 8 9.50 -21.47 12.19
CA GLN A 8 10.46 -21.87 13.22
C GLN A 8 9.77 -22.52 14.43
N LEU A 9 8.67 -21.93 14.91
CA LEU A 9 7.89 -22.50 16.01
C LEU A 9 7.36 -23.91 15.67
N LEU A 10 6.86 -24.11 14.46
CA LEU A 10 6.41 -25.41 13.99
C LEU A 10 7.57 -26.41 13.87
N SER A 11 8.74 -25.97 13.43
CA SER A 11 9.96 -26.78 13.40
C SER A 11 10.41 -27.19 14.81
N ASP A 12 10.34 -26.26 15.77
CA ASP A 12 10.66 -26.52 17.18
C ASP A 12 9.69 -27.52 17.80
N VAL A 13 8.41 -27.48 17.42
CA VAL A 13 7.41 -28.48 17.83
C VAL A 13 7.74 -29.84 17.22
N ALA A 14 8.04 -29.89 15.94
CA ALA A 14 8.40 -31.14 15.24
C ALA A 14 9.70 -31.78 15.82
N GLY A 15 10.65 -30.92 16.20
CA GLY A 15 11.91 -31.33 16.87
C GLY A 15 11.78 -31.65 18.36
N GLY A 16 10.60 -31.46 18.96
CA GLY A 16 10.35 -31.68 20.39
C GLY A 16 10.91 -30.64 21.34
N ALA A 17 11.46 -29.53 20.84
CA ALA A 17 11.97 -28.41 21.62
C ALA A 17 10.84 -27.59 22.29
N VAL A 18 9.66 -27.56 21.66
CA VAL A 18 8.46 -26.87 22.16
C VAL A 18 7.29 -27.86 22.14
N THR A 19 6.51 -27.91 23.23
CA THR A 19 5.29 -28.75 23.24
C THR A 19 4.18 -28.12 22.40
N PRO A 20 3.28 -28.93 21.78
CA PRO A 20 2.13 -28.40 21.06
C PRO A 20 1.26 -27.44 21.87
N ALA A 21 1.10 -27.70 23.18
CA ALA A 21 0.34 -26.83 24.08
C ALA A 21 1.01 -25.44 24.25
N ASN A 22 2.33 -25.42 24.41
CA ASN A 22 3.09 -24.17 24.50
C ASN A 22 3.10 -23.42 23.17
N ALA A 23 3.21 -24.14 22.04
CA ALA A 23 3.10 -23.52 20.72
C ALA A 23 1.71 -22.89 20.50
N LEU A 24 0.64 -23.61 20.85
CA LEU A 24 -0.72 -23.10 20.78
C LEU A 24 -0.89 -21.84 21.64
N THR A 25 -0.37 -21.85 22.87
CA THR A 25 -0.37 -20.66 23.73
C THR A 25 0.36 -19.47 23.08
N ARG A 26 1.56 -19.69 22.50
CA ARG A 26 2.32 -18.65 21.79
C ARG A 26 1.55 -18.09 20.57
N ILE A 27 0.80 -18.93 19.83
CA ILE A 27 -0.01 -18.51 18.70
C ILE A 27 -1.27 -17.76 19.18
N GLN A 28 -1.94 -18.21 20.23
CA GLN A 28 -3.17 -17.62 20.76
C GLN A 28 -2.90 -16.31 21.52
N THR A 29 -1.78 -16.23 22.21
CA THR A 29 -1.28 -14.98 22.81
C THR A 29 -0.49 -14.17 21.81
N ALA A 30 -0.72 -14.40 20.49
CA ALA A 30 -0.10 -13.62 19.41
C ALA A 30 -0.22 -12.13 19.76
N PRO A 31 0.89 -11.46 19.97
CA PRO A 31 0.94 -10.33 20.83
C PRO A 31 0.22 -9.16 20.22
N THR A 32 -0.71 -8.61 20.94
CA THR A 32 -1.02 -7.18 20.82
C THR A 32 -0.09 -6.47 21.79
N ALA A 33 0.63 -5.46 21.32
CA ALA A 33 1.33 -4.55 22.22
C ALA A 33 0.38 -3.41 22.57
N ASP A 34 0.09 -3.26 23.87
CA ASP A 34 -0.73 -2.16 24.38
C ASP A 34 0.18 -0.99 24.78
N LEU A 35 0.07 0.12 24.04
CA LEU A 35 0.78 1.37 24.33
C LEU A 35 -0.08 2.35 25.14
N GLY A 36 -1.23 1.93 25.67
CA GLY A 36 -2.19 2.77 26.38
C GLY A 36 -3.04 3.65 25.47
N PHE A 37 -2.48 4.22 24.40
CA PHE A 37 -3.19 5.00 23.39
C PHE A 37 -3.44 4.22 22.09
N ALA A 38 -2.78 3.08 21.89
CA ALA A 38 -2.92 2.21 20.73
C ALA A 38 -2.68 0.75 21.10
N GLN A 39 -3.39 -0.15 20.43
CA GLN A 39 -3.14 -1.59 20.46
C GLN A 39 -2.59 -2.02 19.12
N LEU A 40 -1.36 -2.50 19.08
CA LEU A 40 -0.69 -2.92 17.85
C LEU A 40 -1.00 -4.38 17.54
N ASP A 41 -1.33 -4.67 16.29
CA ASP A 41 -1.60 -6.02 15.79
C ASP A 41 -0.29 -6.68 15.29
N LEU A 42 0.46 -7.26 16.19
CA LEU A 42 1.74 -7.91 15.88
C LEU A 42 1.59 -9.25 15.13
N SER A 43 0.37 -9.76 14.97
CA SER A 43 0.08 -10.99 14.21
C SER A 43 -0.35 -10.75 12.77
N ARG A 44 -0.43 -9.50 12.34
CA ARG A 44 -0.92 -9.13 11.01
C ARG A 44 -0.09 -9.75 9.89
N GLY A 45 1.23 -9.78 10.04
CA GLY A 45 2.14 -10.40 9.07
C GLY A 45 1.83 -11.87 8.80
N VAL A 46 1.47 -12.64 9.83
CA VAL A 46 1.09 -14.06 9.68
C VAL A 46 -0.27 -14.21 9.00
N ARG A 47 -1.24 -13.36 9.34
CA ARG A 47 -2.62 -13.47 8.82
C ARG A 47 -2.79 -12.89 7.42
N GLN A 48 -2.10 -11.80 7.11
CA GLN A 48 -2.30 -11.03 5.89
C GLN A 48 -1.06 -10.99 4.98
N GLY A 49 0.06 -11.58 5.41
CA GLY A 49 1.32 -11.53 4.67
C GLY A 49 2.03 -10.17 4.70
N ALA A 50 1.46 -9.18 5.39
CA ALA A 50 1.98 -7.83 5.51
C ALA A 50 1.92 -7.36 6.96
N GLY A 51 2.99 -6.73 7.44
CA GLY A 51 3.05 -6.17 8.79
C GLY A 51 2.09 -5.01 9.03
N GLU A 52 2.04 -4.53 10.26
CA GLU A 52 1.24 -3.35 10.63
C GLU A 52 1.71 -2.12 9.87
N VAL A 53 0.75 -1.28 9.46
CA VAL A 53 0.97 -0.01 8.78
C VAL A 53 0.45 1.12 9.65
N VAL A 54 1.22 2.19 9.77
CA VAL A 54 0.89 3.32 10.63
C VAL A 54 0.16 4.39 9.83
N TYR A 55 -1.07 4.70 10.21
CA TYR A 55 -1.82 5.84 9.67
C TYR A 55 -1.47 7.10 10.46
N GLY A 56 -0.69 8.01 9.87
CA GLY A 56 -0.10 9.16 10.54
C GLY A 56 -1.03 10.37 10.73
N ALA A 57 -2.10 10.53 9.92
CA ALA A 57 -2.89 11.76 9.90
C ALA A 57 -3.49 12.13 11.27
N GLY A 58 -3.98 11.17 12.04
CA GLY A 58 -4.63 11.43 13.33
C GLY A 58 -3.71 11.25 14.54
N LYS A 59 -2.40 11.06 14.35
CA LYS A 59 -1.44 10.77 15.44
C LYS A 59 -0.47 11.92 15.64
N SER A 60 0.04 12.08 16.87
CA SER A 60 1.19 12.95 17.14
C SER A 60 2.51 12.28 16.73
N ALA A 61 3.58 13.06 16.61
CA ALA A 61 4.92 12.55 16.31
C ALA A 61 5.41 11.57 17.38
N GLU A 62 5.11 11.84 18.66
CA GLU A 62 5.43 10.97 19.80
C GLU A 62 4.71 9.64 19.71
N GLN A 63 3.42 9.65 19.31
CA GLN A 63 2.65 8.43 19.11
C GLN A 63 3.20 7.59 17.95
N ILE A 64 3.58 8.24 16.84
CA ILE A 64 4.16 7.56 15.68
C ILE A 64 5.51 6.95 16.04
N ALA A 65 6.39 7.69 16.72
CA ALA A 65 7.69 7.18 17.16
C ALA A 65 7.53 5.97 18.09
N ALA A 66 6.68 6.05 19.11
CA ALA A 66 6.43 4.94 20.04
C ALA A 66 5.85 3.69 19.35
N ILE A 67 4.99 3.87 18.31
CA ILE A 67 4.48 2.75 17.51
C ILE A 67 5.61 2.12 16.69
N ILE A 68 6.46 2.92 16.05
CA ILE A 68 7.59 2.43 15.25
C ILE A 68 8.56 1.64 16.12
N GLU A 69 8.94 2.16 17.29
CA GLU A 69 9.81 1.47 18.25
C GLU A 69 9.21 0.13 18.67
N ALA A 70 7.95 0.12 19.09
CA ALA A 70 7.28 -1.11 19.53
C ALA A 70 7.15 -2.16 18.42
N LEU A 71 6.90 -1.74 17.17
CA LEU A 71 6.88 -2.65 16.01
C LEU A 71 8.29 -3.21 15.72
N ARG A 72 9.33 -2.38 15.83
CA ARG A 72 10.73 -2.81 15.67
C ARG A 72 11.14 -3.81 16.77
N ASP A 73 10.81 -3.52 18.03
CA ASP A 73 11.06 -4.41 19.15
C ASP A 73 10.35 -5.75 19.01
N ALA A 74 9.19 -5.76 18.35
CA ALA A 74 8.44 -6.96 18.00
C ALA A 74 8.98 -7.70 16.75
N GLY A 75 10.09 -7.24 16.15
CA GLY A 75 10.73 -7.88 15.01
C GLY A 75 10.21 -7.45 13.64
N GLN A 76 9.34 -6.43 13.54
CA GLN A 76 8.93 -5.90 12.24
C GLN A 76 10.02 -5.02 11.65
N GLU A 77 10.81 -5.55 10.73
CA GLU A 77 11.96 -4.86 10.14
C GLU A 77 11.56 -3.68 9.24
N ARG A 78 10.42 -3.78 8.56
CA ARG A 78 9.94 -2.77 7.62
C ARG A 78 8.60 -2.22 8.07
N ILE A 79 8.51 -0.89 8.15
CA ILE A 79 7.30 -0.20 8.59
C ILE A 79 6.97 0.90 7.58
N LEU A 80 5.70 0.98 7.20
CA LEU A 80 5.15 2.02 6.36
C LEU A 80 4.31 2.97 7.22
N VAL A 81 4.57 4.27 7.10
CA VAL A 81 3.75 5.32 7.71
C VAL A 81 3.11 6.14 6.60
N THR A 82 1.79 6.13 6.51
CA THR A 82 1.04 6.87 5.49
C THR A 82 0.46 8.16 6.06
N ARG A 83 0.15 9.13 5.20
CA ARG A 83 -0.47 10.40 5.59
C ARG A 83 0.31 11.14 6.68
N LEU A 84 1.62 11.21 6.51
CA LEU A 84 2.55 11.87 7.42
C LEU A 84 2.96 13.21 6.83
N ASP A 85 2.60 14.31 7.48
CA ASP A 85 3.07 15.64 7.07
C ASP A 85 4.55 15.86 7.43
N ALA A 86 5.17 16.85 6.78
CA ALA A 86 6.61 17.10 6.90
C ALA A 86 7.05 17.47 8.32
N GLU A 87 6.23 18.22 9.05
CA GLU A 87 6.55 18.65 10.41
C GLU A 87 6.56 17.47 11.36
N LYS A 88 5.52 16.62 11.29
CA LYS A 88 5.47 15.38 12.07
C LYS A 88 6.58 14.41 11.68
N ALA A 89 6.92 14.31 10.37
CA ALA A 89 8.00 13.46 9.91
C ALA A 89 9.34 13.88 10.53
N ALA A 90 9.67 15.17 10.48
CA ALA A 90 10.89 15.71 11.07
C ALA A 90 10.93 15.45 12.59
N ARG A 91 9.83 15.73 13.28
CA ARG A 91 9.74 15.51 14.72
C ARG A 91 9.82 14.02 15.10
N THR A 92 9.19 13.14 14.31
CA THR A 92 9.29 11.68 14.51
C THR A 92 10.74 11.22 14.33
N ALA A 93 11.43 11.69 13.30
CA ALA A 93 12.84 11.33 13.07
C ALA A 93 13.75 11.79 14.21
N GLU A 94 13.53 12.99 14.76
CA GLU A 94 14.25 13.46 15.95
C GLU A 94 14.06 12.53 17.16
N LEU A 95 12.82 12.08 17.39
CA LEU A 95 12.48 11.20 18.52
C LEU A 95 13.08 9.81 18.37
N LEU A 96 13.12 9.25 17.17
CA LEU A 96 13.72 7.96 16.84
C LEU A 96 15.26 8.00 16.90
N GLY A 97 15.87 9.18 16.83
CA GLY A 97 17.31 9.37 16.87
C GLY A 97 18.04 8.72 15.69
N ASN A 98 19.26 8.22 15.94
CA ASN A 98 20.08 7.59 14.90
C ASN A 98 19.86 6.06 14.78
N ASP A 99 19.06 5.48 15.66
CA ASP A 99 18.90 4.03 15.76
C ASP A 99 17.90 3.49 14.71
N ILE A 100 16.97 4.34 14.29
CA ILE A 100 15.94 4.01 13.30
C ILE A 100 15.92 5.08 12.19
N ASP A 101 16.35 4.69 11.00
CA ASP A 101 16.28 5.57 9.82
C ASP A 101 14.84 5.66 9.29
N LEU A 102 14.28 6.87 9.32
CA LEU A 102 12.97 7.21 8.82
C LEU A 102 13.09 7.90 7.44
N GLY A 103 13.01 7.13 6.38
CA GLY A 103 13.03 7.64 5.00
C GLY A 103 11.73 8.34 4.63
N TYR A 104 11.65 9.66 4.78
CA TYR A 104 10.46 10.45 4.46
C TYR A 104 10.43 10.89 3.00
N VAL A 105 9.27 10.72 2.34
CA VAL A 105 9.02 11.18 0.95
C VAL A 105 7.90 12.23 0.97
N PRO A 106 8.25 13.52 0.82
CA PRO A 106 7.30 14.63 0.97
C PRO A 106 6.12 14.58 -0.01
N ASP A 107 6.39 14.25 -1.27
CA ASP A 107 5.37 14.23 -2.32
C ASP A 107 4.27 13.18 -2.06
N ALA A 108 4.62 12.08 -1.44
CA ALA A 108 3.68 11.01 -1.05
C ALA A 108 3.12 11.20 0.36
N GLN A 109 3.63 12.13 1.15
CA GLN A 109 3.37 12.24 2.58
C GLN A 109 3.51 10.88 3.30
N LEU A 110 4.59 10.17 3.00
CA LEU A 110 4.82 8.80 3.40
C LEU A 110 6.23 8.64 3.96
N ALA A 111 6.39 7.81 4.98
CA ALA A 111 7.70 7.42 5.47
C ALA A 111 7.87 5.91 5.49
N LEU A 112 9.12 5.48 5.30
CA LEU A 112 9.56 4.09 5.29
C LEU A 112 10.64 3.88 6.34
N VAL A 113 10.51 2.82 7.13
CA VAL A 113 11.58 2.27 7.96
C VAL A 113 12.02 0.95 7.33
N GLY A 114 13.33 0.69 7.27
CA GLY A 114 13.90 -0.54 6.73
C GLY A 114 13.88 -0.65 5.21
N GLY A 115 13.56 0.45 4.52
CA GLY A 115 13.65 0.55 3.06
C GLY A 115 12.64 -0.29 2.27
N LYS A 116 12.95 -0.52 1.00
CA LYS A 116 12.13 -1.32 0.07
C LYS A 116 12.77 -2.69 -0.14
N PRO A 117 11.99 -3.78 -0.20
CA PRO A 117 12.52 -5.10 -0.54
C PRO A 117 12.85 -5.20 -2.03
N SER A 118 13.61 -6.24 -2.41
CA SER A 118 13.69 -6.64 -3.82
C SER A 118 12.32 -7.09 -4.32
N PRO A 119 11.97 -6.82 -5.58
CA PRO A 119 10.69 -7.25 -6.15
C PRO A 119 10.52 -8.79 -6.09
N THR A 120 9.32 -9.21 -5.71
CA THR A 120 8.91 -10.62 -5.64
C THR A 120 7.59 -10.89 -6.37
N GLY A 121 6.93 -9.85 -6.89
CA GLY A 121 5.71 -9.95 -7.68
C GLY A 121 5.93 -10.62 -9.03
N ASN A 122 4.86 -11.19 -9.62
CA ASN A 122 4.93 -11.94 -10.87
C ASN A 122 5.09 -11.06 -12.13
N GLY A 123 4.84 -9.77 -12.02
CA GLY A 123 4.94 -8.81 -13.11
C GLY A 123 5.01 -7.37 -12.60
N ARG A 124 4.75 -6.42 -13.49
CA ARG A 124 4.80 -4.99 -13.18
C ARG A 124 3.44 -4.46 -12.77
N ILE A 125 3.42 -3.54 -11.83
CA ILE A 125 2.28 -2.69 -11.53
C ILE A 125 2.52 -1.35 -12.23
N VAL A 126 1.57 -0.93 -13.05
CA VAL A 126 1.60 0.42 -13.64
C VAL A 126 0.76 1.35 -12.78
N VAL A 127 1.35 2.46 -12.34
CA VAL A 127 0.66 3.55 -11.65
C VAL A 127 0.50 4.71 -12.63
N ALA A 128 -0.73 4.94 -13.10
CA ALA A 128 -1.05 6.00 -14.05
C ALA A 128 -1.85 7.10 -13.36
N CYS A 129 -1.45 8.38 -13.45
CA CYS A 129 -2.22 9.49 -12.93
C CYS A 129 -2.56 10.54 -13.99
N ALA A 130 -3.76 11.15 -13.84
CA ALA A 130 -4.31 12.07 -14.83
C ALA A 130 -3.56 13.39 -14.90
N GLY A 131 -3.32 14.01 -13.77
CA GLY A 131 -2.66 15.31 -13.70
C GLY A 131 -1.62 15.40 -12.59
N THR A 132 -0.82 16.48 -12.65
CA THR A 132 0.24 16.71 -11.65
C THR A 132 -0.32 16.95 -10.24
N SER A 133 -1.56 17.41 -10.12
CA SER A 133 -2.22 17.56 -8.82
C SER A 133 -2.59 16.22 -8.17
N ASP A 134 -2.63 15.12 -8.94
CA ASP A 134 -2.90 13.78 -8.45
C ASP A 134 -1.62 13.06 -7.96
N LEU A 135 -0.43 13.66 -8.17
CA LEU A 135 0.86 13.06 -7.83
C LEU A 135 0.98 12.57 -6.37
N PRO A 136 0.48 13.28 -5.35
CA PRO A 136 0.59 12.78 -3.99
C PRO A 136 -0.07 11.42 -3.78
N VAL A 137 -1.22 11.20 -4.39
CA VAL A 137 -1.93 9.90 -4.32
C VAL A 137 -1.23 8.86 -5.19
N ALA A 138 -0.68 9.27 -6.33
CA ALA A 138 0.07 8.38 -7.23
C ALA A 138 1.38 7.91 -6.58
N GLU A 139 2.13 8.79 -5.93
CA GLU A 139 3.34 8.41 -5.22
C GLU A 139 3.05 7.59 -3.96
N GLU A 140 1.95 7.87 -3.22
CA GLU A 140 1.51 6.99 -2.14
C GLU A 140 1.28 5.58 -2.67
N ALA A 141 0.60 5.43 -3.80
CA ALA A 141 0.34 4.13 -4.42
C ALA A 141 1.64 3.45 -4.89
N ALA A 142 2.49 4.17 -5.61
CA ALA A 142 3.72 3.62 -6.16
C ALA A 142 4.68 3.14 -5.07
N LEU A 143 4.94 3.97 -4.06
CA LEU A 143 5.83 3.64 -2.95
C LEU A 143 5.27 2.51 -2.07
N THR A 144 3.95 2.48 -1.88
CA THR A 144 3.29 1.37 -1.17
C THR A 144 3.44 0.06 -1.93
N ALA A 145 3.24 0.05 -3.26
CA ALA A 145 3.44 -1.14 -4.07
C ALA A 145 4.90 -1.63 -4.03
N GLU A 146 5.87 -0.72 -4.13
CA GLU A 146 7.30 -1.05 -3.99
C GLU A 146 7.65 -1.58 -2.60
N PHE A 147 7.06 -0.99 -1.55
CA PHE A 147 7.21 -1.48 -0.17
C PHE A 147 6.74 -2.93 0.00
N TYR A 148 5.72 -3.34 -0.74
CA TYR A 148 5.23 -4.71 -0.76
C TYR A 148 5.93 -5.61 -1.79
N GLY A 149 7.08 -5.19 -2.34
CA GLY A 149 7.91 -6.02 -3.21
C GLY A 149 7.40 -6.14 -4.63
N ASN A 150 6.87 -5.06 -5.17
CA ASN A 150 6.48 -5.01 -6.57
C ASN A 150 7.41 -4.11 -7.39
N GLU A 151 7.61 -4.45 -8.65
CA GLU A 151 8.19 -3.57 -9.65
C GLU A 151 7.09 -2.62 -10.16
N VAL A 152 7.38 -1.30 -10.19
CA VAL A 152 6.39 -0.27 -10.48
C VAL A 152 6.85 0.64 -11.60
N ASP A 153 6.03 0.76 -12.63
CA ASP A 153 6.16 1.77 -13.68
C ASP A 153 5.24 2.96 -13.39
N ARG A 154 5.76 4.18 -13.51
CA ARG A 154 5.06 5.42 -13.22
C ARG A 154 4.71 6.15 -14.50
N LEU A 155 3.42 6.31 -14.83
CA LEU A 155 2.91 7.06 -15.97
C LEU A 155 2.15 8.28 -15.48
N TYR A 156 2.84 9.41 -15.39
CA TYR A 156 2.30 10.62 -14.80
C TYR A 156 1.89 11.64 -15.85
N ASP A 157 0.90 12.47 -15.51
CA ASP A 157 0.32 13.50 -16.38
C ASP A 157 -0.24 12.94 -17.71
N VAL A 158 -0.90 11.78 -17.66
CA VAL A 158 -1.49 11.10 -18.80
C VAL A 158 -3.03 11.27 -18.89
N GLY A 159 -3.53 12.40 -18.41
CA GLY A 159 -4.97 12.72 -18.39
C GLY A 159 -5.62 12.72 -19.77
N VAL A 160 -6.91 12.39 -19.79
CA VAL A 160 -7.70 12.19 -21.03
C VAL A 160 -7.89 13.46 -21.86
N ALA A 161 -7.70 14.65 -21.31
CA ALA A 161 -7.68 15.92 -22.05
C ALA A 161 -6.54 15.97 -23.09
N GLY A 162 -5.50 15.16 -22.91
CA GLY A 162 -4.44 14.96 -23.88
C GLY A 162 -4.23 13.47 -24.14
N LEU A 163 -5.24 12.78 -24.66
CA LEU A 163 -5.28 11.32 -24.82
C LEU A 163 -4.03 10.73 -25.50
N HIS A 164 -3.41 11.48 -26.41
CA HIS A 164 -2.18 11.07 -27.08
C HIS A 164 -1.03 10.81 -26.11
N ARG A 165 -0.99 11.46 -24.92
CA ARG A 165 0.00 11.22 -23.87
C ARG A 165 -0.15 9.83 -23.29
N LEU A 166 -1.38 9.42 -22.99
CA LEU A 166 -1.67 8.06 -22.52
C LEU A 166 -1.37 7.01 -23.61
N LEU A 167 -1.76 7.27 -24.85
CA LEU A 167 -1.56 6.33 -25.96
C LEU A 167 -0.08 6.14 -26.31
N ALA A 168 0.78 7.11 -26.01
CA ALA A 168 2.24 6.95 -26.16
C ALA A 168 2.81 5.83 -25.25
N HIS A 169 2.10 5.45 -24.18
CA HIS A 169 2.47 4.40 -23.23
C HIS A 169 1.64 3.11 -23.41
N ALA A 170 1.05 2.90 -24.59
CA ALA A 170 0.19 1.74 -24.82
C ALA A 170 0.92 0.40 -24.66
N GLU A 171 2.21 0.35 -24.93
CA GLU A 171 3.02 -0.86 -24.77
C GLU A 171 3.26 -1.20 -23.31
N GLU A 172 3.64 -0.21 -22.47
CA GLU A 172 3.82 -0.39 -21.03
C GLU A 172 2.49 -0.82 -20.37
N LEU A 173 1.39 -0.20 -20.76
CA LEU A 173 0.05 -0.58 -20.28
C LEU A 173 -0.33 -2.01 -20.68
N ALA A 174 -0.01 -2.43 -21.90
CA ALA A 174 -0.31 -3.79 -22.37
C ALA A 174 0.48 -4.89 -21.66
N GLN A 175 1.64 -4.56 -21.11
CA GLN A 175 2.52 -5.48 -20.36
C GLN A 175 2.24 -5.49 -18.84
N ALA A 176 1.34 -4.64 -18.35
CA ALA A 176 1.03 -4.54 -16.94
C ALA A 176 0.33 -5.80 -16.42
N GLN A 177 0.70 -6.25 -15.21
CA GLN A 177 -0.03 -7.26 -14.45
C GLN A 177 -1.27 -6.69 -13.77
N VAL A 178 -1.17 -5.43 -13.33
CA VAL A 178 -2.26 -4.64 -12.74
C VAL A 178 -1.99 -3.17 -13.05
N VAL A 179 -3.04 -2.41 -13.34
CA VAL A 179 -2.95 -0.95 -13.47
C VAL A 179 -3.68 -0.28 -12.31
N ILE A 180 -3.03 0.69 -11.67
CA ILE A 180 -3.66 1.61 -10.74
C ILE A 180 -3.90 2.92 -11.49
N ALA A 181 -5.17 3.27 -11.72
CA ALA A 181 -5.59 4.46 -12.48
C ALA A 181 -6.10 5.54 -11.52
N ILE A 182 -5.39 6.66 -11.41
CA ILE A 182 -5.61 7.71 -10.41
C ILE A 182 -6.06 8.98 -11.12
N ALA A 183 -7.22 9.53 -10.77
CA ALA A 183 -7.76 10.72 -11.38
C ALA A 183 -8.75 11.47 -10.47
N GLY A 184 -8.64 12.78 -10.46
CA GLY A 184 -9.66 13.69 -9.95
C GLY A 184 -10.67 14.11 -11.02
N MET A 185 -11.24 15.29 -10.87
CA MET A 185 -12.24 15.87 -11.77
C MET A 185 -13.42 14.94 -12.04
N GLU A 186 -13.55 14.43 -13.26
CA GLU A 186 -14.59 13.48 -13.70
C GLU A 186 -14.14 12.01 -13.71
N GLY A 187 -12.86 11.72 -13.37
CA GLY A 187 -12.36 10.36 -13.22
C GLY A 187 -12.29 9.51 -14.49
N ALA A 188 -12.33 10.12 -15.69
CA ALA A 188 -12.46 9.40 -16.95
C ALA A 188 -11.27 8.50 -17.32
N LEU A 189 -10.07 8.80 -16.80
CA LEU A 189 -8.85 8.03 -17.07
C LEU A 189 -9.02 6.53 -16.79
N ALA A 190 -9.69 6.17 -15.71
CA ALA A 190 -9.90 4.77 -15.33
C ALA A 190 -10.70 3.99 -16.37
N SER A 191 -11.75 4.60 -16.94
CA SER A 191 -12.56 3.98 -18.01
C SER A 191 -11.77 3.82 -19.30
N VAL A 192 -10.96 4.82 -19.67
CA VAL A 192 -10.12 4.75 -20.88
C VAL A 192 -9.07 3.65 -20.73
N ILE A 193 -8.35 3.61 -19.63
CA ILE A 193 -7.36 2.56 -19.35
C ILE A 193 -8.04 1.18 -19.35
N GLY A 194 -9.19 1.04 -18.69
CA GLY A 194 -9.94 -0.22 -18.66
C GLY A 194 -10.39 -0.72 -20.02
N GLY A 195 -10.52 0.18 -21.02
CA GLY A 195 -10.76 -0.17 -22.42
C GLY A 195 -9.51 -0.53 -23.23
N LEU A 196 -8.31 -0.24 -22.69
CA LEU A 196 -7.04 -0.46 -23.38
C LEU A 196 -6.28 -1.70 -22.90
N VAL A 197 -6.51 -2.15 -21.66
CA VAL A 197 -5.74 -3.24 -21.04
C VAL A 197 -6.58 -4.50 -20.83
N SER A 198 -5.90 -5.65 -20.76
CA SER A 198 -6.52 -6.94 -20.45
C SER A 198 -6.33 -7.36 -18.99
N CYS A 199 -5.57 -6.60 -18.21
CA CYS A 199 -5.32 -6.85 -16.78
C CYS A 199 -6.34 -6.11 -15.89
N PRO A 200 -6.45 -6.46 -14.59
CA PRO A 200 -7.27 -5.71 -13.63
C PRO A 200 -6.86 -4.24 -13.53
N VAL A 201 -7.85 -3.35 -13.43
CA VAL A 201 -7.65 -1.92 -13.19
C VAL A 201 -8.22 -1.56 -11.83
N ILE A 202 -7.39 -0.94 -10.98
CA ILE A 202 -7.82 -0.41 -9.70
C ILE A 202 -7.90 1.11 -9.83
N ALA A 203 -9.12 1.63 -9.82
CA ALA A 203 -9.38 3.05 -9.98
C ALA A 203 -9.36 3.77 -8.63
N VAL A 204 -8.61 4.87 -8.57
CA VAL A 204 -8.48 5.72 -7.38
C VAL A 204 -9.03 7.10 -7.72
N PRO A 205 -10.23 7.44 -7.26
CA PRO A 205 -10.70 8.81 -7.36
C PRO A 205 -9.88 9.69 -6.43
N THR A 206 -9.54 10.90 -6.85
CA THR A 206 -8.89 11.87 -5.96
C THR A 206 -9.82 13.03 -5.61
N SER A 207 -9.53 13.71 -4.50
CA SER A 207 -10.24 14.91 -4.08
C SER A 207 -9.89 16.15 -4.95
N VAL A 208 -8.99 15.97 -5.91
CA VAL A 208 -8.59 17.04 -6.85
C VAL A 208 -9.76 17.43 -7.74
N GLY A 209 -10.08 18.72 -7.71
CA GLY A 209 -11.16 19.28 -8.50
C GLY A 209 -11.75 20.54 -7.86
N TYR A 210 -12.78 21.07 -8.48
CA TYR A 210 -13.48 22.26 -8.02
C TYR A 210 -14.98 22.18 -8.37
N GLY A 211 -15.78 23.07 -7.81
CA GLY A 211 -17.22 23.16 -8.12
C GLY A 211 -17.95 21.83 -7.92
N ALA A 212 -18.49 21.27 -8.97
CA ALA A 212 -19.28 20.05 -8.95
C ALA A 212 -18.47 18.75 -8.72
N SER A 213 -17.15 18.84 -8.51
CA SER A 213 -16.34 17.66 -8.13
C SER A 213 -16.66 17.18 -6.71
N PHE A 214 -17.17 18.05 -5.84
CA PHE A 214 -17.53 17.74 -4.44
C PHE A 214 -16.46 16.94 -3.71
N GLY A 215 -15.17 17.38 -3.77
CA GLY A 215 -14.07 16.73 -3.09
C GLY A 215 -13.81 15.28 -3.54
N GLY A 216 -13.98 15.01 -4.84
CA GLY A 216 -13.73 13.70 -5.45
C GLY A 216 -14.97 12.83 -5.62
N MET A 217 -16.14 13.26 -5.15
CA MET A 217 -17.38 12.48 -5.28
C MET A 217 -17.78 12.27 -6.75
N ALA A 218 -17.58 13.27 -7.61
CA ALA A 218 -17.83 13.12 -9.04
C ALA A 218 -16.95 12.05 -9.68
N ALA A 219 -15.67 12.05 -9.38
CA ALA A 219 -14.72 11.03 -9.85
C ALA A 219 -15.11 9.63 -9.32
N LEU A 220 -15.43 9.52 -8.02
CA LEU A 220 -15.85 8.26 -7.41
C LEU A 220 -17.09 7.68 -8.10
N LEU A 221 -18.15 8.49 -8.28
CA LEU A 221 -19.38 8.03 -8.93
C LEU A 221 -19.18 7.70 -10.40
N ALA A 222 -18.35 8.46 -11.12
CA ALA A 222 -18.02 8.15 -12.50
C ALA A 222 -17.26 6.82 -12.63
N MET A 223 -16.27 6.58 -11.78
CA MET A 223 -15.50 5.32 -11.76
C MET A 223 -16.37 4.12 -11.39
N LEU A 224 -17.27 4.26 -10.40
CA LEU A 224 -18.24 3.20 -10.01
C LEU A 224 -19.23 2.88 -11.11
N ASN A 225 -19.53 3.82 -11.99
CA ASN A 225 -20.42 3.65 -13.16
C ASN A 225 -19.65 3.38 -14.46
N SER A 226 -18.37 3.05 -14.39
CA SER A 226 -17.59 2.73 -15.59
C SER A 226 -18.17 1.53 -16.33
N CYS A 227 -18.32 1.66 -17.66
CA CYS A 227 -18.71 0.55 -18.52
C CYS A 227 -17.55 -0.39 -18.89
N ALA A 228 -16.31 0.00 -18.55
CA ALA A 228 -15.13 -0.84 -18.78
C ALA A 228 -15.13 -2.01 -17.77
N SER A 229 -15.16 -3.24 -18.28
CA SER A 229 -15.08 -4.43 -17.44
C SER A 229 -13.71 -4.55 -16.79
N GLY A 230 -13.66 -5.07 -15.56
CA GLY A 230 -12.38 -5.28 -14.84
C GLY A 230 -11.90 -4.06 -14.04
N VAL A 231 -12.67 -2.98 -13.98
CA VAL A 231 -12.39 -1.81 -13.13
C VAL A 231 -12.98 -2.03 -11.74
N SER A 232 -12.13 -1.98 -10.73
CA SER A 232 -12.50 -1.96 -9.30
C SER A 232 -12.15 -0.59 -8.72
N VAL A 233 -12.98 -0.06 -7.82
CA VAL A 233 -12.81 1.30 -7.29
C VAL A 233 -12.50 1.26 -5.81
N VAL A 234 -11.50 2.02 -5.38
CA VAL A 234 -11.21 2.25 -3.96
C VAL A 234 -11.77 3.59 -3.50
N ASN A 235 -11.61 3.90 -2.21
CA ASN A 235 -12.07 5.18 -1.67
C ASN A 235 -11.27 6.38 -2.24
N ILE A 236 -11.81 7.58 -2.08
CA ILE A 236 -11.16 8.85 -2.48
C ILE A 236 -9.80 8.99 -1.80
N ASP A 237 -8.78 9.39 -2.57
CA ASP A 237 -7.39 9.58 -2.14
C ASP A 237 -6.75 8.34 -1.49
N ASN A 238 -7.22 7.13 -1.80
CA ASN A 238 -6.72 5.90 -1.20
C ASN A 238 -5.67 5.19 -2.09
N GLY A 239 -4.54 5.84 -2.30
CA GLY A 239 -3.40 5.26 -3.02
C GLY A 239 -2.86 4.00 -2.34
N PHE A 240 -2.76 4.04 -1.01
CA PHE A 240 -2.36 2.89 -0.20
C PHE A 240 -3.24 1.65 -0.45
N GLY A 241 -4.58 1.81 -0.36
CA GLY A 241 -5.50 0.68 -0.52
C GLY A 241 -5.46 0.09 -1.93
N ALA A 242 -5.29 0.93 -2.96
CA ALA A 242 -5.12 0.48 -4.33
C ALA A 242 -3.83 -0.33 -4.51
N ALA A 243 -2.73 0.17 -3.99
CA ALA A 243 -1.44 -0.50 -4.06
C ALA A 243 -1.42 -1.84 -3.30
N TYR A 244 -2.07 -1.88 -2.14
CA TYR A 244 -2.21 -3.12 -1.37
C TYR A 244 -2.99 -4.19 -2.17
N GLN A 245 -4.13 -3.83 -2.79
CA GLN A 245 -4.88 -4.73 -3.65
C GLN A 245 -4.07 -5.17 -4.88
N ALA A 246 -3.41 -4.22 -5.55
CA ALA A 246 -2.56 -4.51 -6.70
C ALA A 246 -1.43 -5.49 -6.34
N SER A 247 -0.81 -5.29 -5.18
CA SER A 247 0.22 -6.19 -4.66
C SER A 247 -0.32 -7.59 -4.42
N LEU A 248 -1.49 -7.74 -3.79
CA LEU A 248 -2.12 -9.05 -3.61
C LEU A 248 -2.35 -9.77 -4.94
N ILE A 249 -2.88 -9.06 -5.95
CA ILE A 249 -3.12 -9.60 -7.29
C ILE A 249 -1.80 -10.02 -7.95
N ASN A 250 -0.76 -9.17 -7.87
CA ASN A 250 0.53 -9.41 -8.48
C ASN A 250 1.33 -10.56 -7.84
N HIS A 251 1.00 -10.95 -6.59
CA HIS A 251 1.60 -12.09 -5.90
C HIS A 251 0.75 -13.38 -5.96
N LEU A 252 -0.41 -13.37 -6.64
CA LEU A 252 -1.17 -14.60 -6.85
C LEU A 252 -0.40 -15.53 -7.78
N SER A 253 -0.06 -16.72 -7.29
CA SER A 253 0.56 -17.76 -8.11
C SER A 253 -0.50 -18.55 -8.85
N ALA A 254 -0.29 -18.82 -10.14
CA ALA A 254 -1.17 -19.68 -10.91
C ALA A 254 -1.21 -21.09 -10.26
N GLY A 255 -2.38 -21.53 -9.83
CA GLY A 255 -2.60 -22.85 -9.25
C GLY A 255 -2.34 -22.99 -7.74
N THR A 256 -1.99 -21.93 -7.03
CA THR A 256 -1.96 -21.97 -5.57
C THR A 256 -3.34 -21.57 -5.04
N PRO A 257 -4.05 -22.47 -4.32
CA PRO A 257 -5.29 -22.09 -3.65
C PRO A 257 -5.01 -20.93 -2.70
N CYS A 258 -5.92 -19.95 -2.64
CA CYS A 258 -5.89 -18.93 -1.60
C CYS A 258 -6.12 -19.65 -0.25
N THR A 259 -5.07 -20.18 0.34
CA THR A 259 -5.14 -20.76 1.69
C THR A 259 -5.21 -19.59 2.67
N ARG A 260 -6.43 -19.31 3.12
CA ARG A 260 -6.68 -18.45 4.26
C ARG A 260 -6.31 -19.14 5.56
#